data_2e20f0e52102d4a350cc980fea788657
#
_entry.id   2e20f0e52102d4a350cc980fea788657
#
_cell.length_a   1.000
_cell.length_b   1.000
_cell.length_c   1.000
_cell.angle_alpha   90.00
_cell.angle_beta   90.00
_cell.angle_gamma   90.00
#
_symmetry.space_group_name_H-M   'P 1'
#
loop_
_entity.id
_entity.type
_entity.pdbx_description
1 polymer ?
#
loop_
_entity_poly.entity_id
_entity_poly.type
_entity_poly.pdbx_seq_one_letter_code
_entity_poly.pdbx_strand_id
1 'polypeptide(L)'
;GKAISLTVNSGVSLWDFEFEKEPPKLTMENPFPKIITIPTTAGTGAETEVTAMVTHLEKGMKFCLWHPDARPCLALVDPELTLKLPANLTAWTGIDAMIHAIEGYSVPMFHPLCDGSALESLNLISKSLYSAVEEPDNLLARGGMIIGSYLGGIAFLKGLGLVHAISHMVGAEYNTHHGLTNAIILPAVMKYNLPGLEEKVKRMSEAMQFENHSIESFQDNLNI
;
A
#
# COMPACT_ATOMS: atom_id res chain seq x y z
N GLY A 1 -14.71 -7.42 0.61
CA GLY A 1 -15.50 -6.55 -0.28
C GLY A 1 -15.25 -6.86 -1.75
N LYS A 2 -14.10 -6.47 -2.33
CA LYS A 2 -13.79 -6.65 -3.77
C LYS A 2 -13.93 -8.10 -4.25
N ALA A 3 -13.34 -9.08 -3.54
CA ALA A 3 -13.47 -10.50 -3.93
C ALA A 3 -14.94 -10.96 -4.02
N ILE A 4 -15.80 -10.45 -3.13
CA ILE A 4 -17.25 -10.74 -3.21
C ILE A 4 -17.85 -10.08 -4.45
N SER A 5 -17.47 -8.82 -4.75
CA SER A 5 -18.00 -8.15 -5.94
C SER A 5 -17.58 -8.80 -7.25
N LEU A 6 -16.38 -9.42 -7.29
CA LEU A 6 -15.91 -10.17 -8.46
C LEU A 6 -16.79 -11.39 -8.78
N THR A 7 -17.41 -12.01 -7.78
CA THR A 7 -18.07 -13.32 -7.93
C THR A 7 -19.60 -13.25 -7.82
N VAL A 8 -20.18 -12.22 -7.22
CA VAL A 8 -21.60 -12.19 -6.86
C VAL A 8 -22.55 -12.33 -8.05
N ASN A 9 -22.17 -11.82 -9.22
CA ASN A 9 -22.99 -11.86 -10.43
C ASN A 9 -22.27 -12.50 -11.63
N SER A 10 -20.98 -12.85 -11.50
CA SER A 10 -20.18 -13.23 -12.66
C SER A 10 -20.40 -14.68 -13.11
N GLY A 11 -20.83 -15.58 -12.21
CA GLY A 11 -20.87 -17.02 -12.48
C GLY A 11 -19.49 -17.66 -12.69
N VAL A 12 -18.41 -16.89 -12.46
CA VAL A 12 -17.02 -17.29 -12.66
C VAL A 12 -16.40 -17.67 -11.32
N SER A 13 -15.49 -18.63 -11.29
CA SER A 13 -14.76 -19.00 -10.08
C SER A 13 -13.90 -17.84 -9.59
N LEU A 14 -13.84 -17.63 -8.26
CA LEU A 14 -12.98 -16.61 -7.66
C LEU A 14 -11.52 -16.73 -8.14
N TRP A 15 -11.03 -17.95 -8.31
CA TRP A 15 -9.65 -18.23 -8.70
C TRP A 15 -9.32 -18.01 -10.18
N ASP A 16 -10.32 -17.71 -11.01
CA ASP A 16 -10.10 -17.30 -12.40
C ASP A 16 -9.68 -15.82 -12.49
N PHE A 17 -9.83 -15.05 -11.40
CA PHE A 17 -9.36 -13.67 -11.27
C PHE A 17 -7.92 -13.56 -10.75
N GLU A 18 -7.17 -14.66 -10.65
CA GLU A 18 -5.78 -14.68 -10.23
C GLU A 18 -4.90 -13.78 -11.11
N PHE A 19 -4.02 -12.98 -10.49
CA PHE A 19 -3.26 -11.93 -11.15
C PHE A 19 -2.39 -12.40 -12.33
N GLU A 20 -1.91 -13.64 -12.27
CA GLU A 20 -1.09 -14.23 -13.34
C GLU A 20 -1.92 -14.72 -14.53
N LYS A 21 -3.25 -14.68 -14.45
CA LYS A 21 -4.17 -15.08 -15.51
C LYS A 21 -4.74 -13.85 -16.24
N GLU A 22 -5.15 -14.06 -17.49
CA GLU A 22 -6.00 -13.10 -18.17
C GLU A 22 -7.34 -12.99 -17.43
N PRO A 23 -7.77 -11.77 -17.06
CA PRO A 23 -9.02 -11.60 -16.33
C PRO A 23 -10.21 -12.08 -17.18
N PRO A 24 -11.21 -12.72 -16.57
CA PRO A 24 -12.40 -13.16 -17.27
C PRO A 24 -13.12 -11.99 -17.96
N LYS A 25 -13.56 -12.19 -19.19
CA LYS A 25 -14.38 -11.18 -19.88
C LYS A 25 -15.78 -11.17 -19.29
N LEU A 26 -16.17 -10.00 -18.77
CA LEU A 26 -17.53 -9.79 -18.28
C LEU A 26 -18.48 -9.48 -19.43
N THR A 27 -19.73 -9.88 -19.27
CA THR A 27 -20.80 -9.50 -20.19
C THR A 27 -21.51 -8.25 -19.68
N MET A 28 -22.06 -7.45 -20.59
CA MET A 28 -22.90 -6.28 -20.24
C MET A 28 -24.16 -6.66 -19.44
N GLU A 29 -24.56 -7.93 -19.49
CA GLU A 29 -25.74 -8.44 -18.79
C GLU A 29 -25.48 -8.68 -17.30
N ASN A 30 -24.22 -8.94 -16.92
CA ASN A 30 -23.83 -9.21 -15.53
C ASN A 30 -22.62 -8.36 -15.12
N PRO A 31 -22.76 -7.03 -15.02
CA PRO A 31 -21.67 -6.16 -14.59
C PRO A 31 -21.35 -6.38 -13.11
N PHE A 32 -20.12 -6.07 -12.71
CA PHE A 32 -19.81 -6.00 -11.28
C PHE A 32 -20.66 -4.93 -10.58
N PRO A 33 -21.07 -5.19 -9.32
CA PRO A 33 -21.66 -4.15 -8.50
C PRO A 33 -20.71 -2.96 -8.37
N LYS A 34 -21.24 -1.76 -8.34
CA LYS A 34 -20.44 -0.57 -8.02
C LYS A 34 -19.91 -0.69 -6.60
N ILE A 35 -18.61 -0.46 -6.43
CA ILE A 35 -17.92 -0.55 -5.15
C ILE A 35 -17.71 0.86 -4.62
N ILE A 36 -18.16 1.11 -3.40
CA ILE A 36 -17.79 2.29 -2.61
C ILE A 36 -16.87 1.81 -1.49
N THR A 37 -15.75 2.44 -1.32
CA THR A 37 -14.77 2.11 -0.28
C THR A 37 -14.71 3.20 0.77
N ILE A 38 -14.69 2.78 2.05
CA ILE A 38 -14.58 3.66 3.21
C ILE A 38 -13.47 3.06 4.09
N PRO A 39 -12.21 3.50 3.92
CA PRO A 39 -11.10 2.94 4.68
C PRO A 39 -11.20 3.33 6.17
N THR A 40 -10.87 2.39 7.04
CA THR A 40 -10.81 2.57 8.50
C THR A 40 -9.38 2.47 9.03
N THR A 41 -8.42 2.29 8.14
CA THR A 41 -6.98 2.27 8.40
C THR A 41 -6.25 3.13 7.37
N ALA A 42 -5.16 3.73 7.76
CA ALA A 42 -4.26 4.45 6.86
C ALA A 42 -3.05 3.55 6.57
N GLY A 43 -3.11 2.74 5.52
CA GLY A 43 -2.07 1.75 5.25
C GLY A 43 -2.12 1.17 3.85
N THR A 44 -3.04 0.26 3.60
CA THR A 44 -3.07 -0.56 2.38
C THR A 44 -3.33 0.19 1.08
N GLY A 45 -3.93 1.39 1.13
CA GLY A 45 -4.36 2.09 -0.09
C GLY A 45 -5.40 1.31 -0.93
N ALA A 46 -6.07 0.31 -0.34
CA ALA A 46 -6.97 -0.59 -1.05
C ALA A 46 -8.14 0.12 -1.76
N GLU A 47 -8.49 1.31 -1.34
CA GLU A 47 -9.51 2.16 -1.95
C GLU A 47 -9.12 2.69 -3.34
N THR A 48 -7.83 2.65 -3.70
CA THR A 48 -7.32 3.10 -5.00
C THR A 48 -7.17 1.98 -6.02
N GLU A 49 -7.28 0.73 -5.59
CA GLU A 49 -6.87 -0.44 -6.35
C GLU A 49 -8.02 -1.27 -6.90
N VAL A 50 -7.66 -2.10 -7.88
CA VAL A 50 -8.52 -3.12 -8.52
C VAL A 50 -8.31 -4.52 -7.95
N THR A 51 -7.42 -4.66 -6.98
CA THR A 51 -6.95 -5.94 -6.44
C THR A 51 -7.63 -6.36 -5.14
N ALA A 52 -7.63 -7.65 -4.86
CA ALA A 52 -8.04 -8.23 -3.58
C ALA A 52 -7.09 -9.37 -3.19
N MET A 53 -6.49 -9.28 -2.00
CA MET A 53 -5.66 -10.36 -1.46
C MET A 53 -6.55 -11.38 -0.73
N VAL A 54 -6.50 -12.64 -1.14
CA VAL A 54 -7.31 -13.74 -0.57
C VAL A 54 -6.43 -14.95 -0.31
N THR A 55 -6.54 -15.52 0.89
CA THR A 55 -5.84 -16.76 1.24
C THR A 55 -6.57 -17.96 0.64
N HIS A 56 -5.87 -18.75 -0.17
CA HIS A 56 -6.36 -20.04 -0.67
C HIS A 56 -5.97 -21.11 0.35
N LEU A 57 -6.91 -21.55 1.16
CA LEU A 57 -6.64 -22.44 2.30
C LEU A 57 -6.01 -23.78 1.88
N GLU A 58 -6.48 -24.39 0.77
CA GLU A 58 -5.95 -25.67 0.30
C GLU A 58 -4.52 -25.55 -0.24
N LYS A 59 -4.15 -24.41 -0.80
CA LYS A 59 -2.78 -24.16 -1.31
C LYS A 59 -1.85 -23.52 -0.29
N GLY A 60 -2.37 -23.07 0.86
CA GLY A 60 -1.60 -22.39 1.89
C GLY A 60 -0.94 -21.09 1.42
N MET A 61 -1.51 -20.41 0.41
CA MET A 61 -0.93 -19.23 -0.22
C MET A 61 -1.92 -18.07 -0.28
N LYS A 62 -1.38 -16.84 -0.29
CA LYS A 62 -2.16 -15.63 -0.59
C LYS A 62 -2.12 -15.37 -2.08
N PHE A 63 -3.30 -15.24 -2.69
CA PHE A 63 -3.46 -14.88 -4.10
C PHE A 63 -3.91 -13.43 -4.23
N CYS A 64 -3.28 -12.73 -5.16
CA CYS A 64 -3.76 -11.46 -5.65
C CYS A 64 -4.81 -11.72 -6.73
N LEU A 65 -6.03 -11.30 -6.50
CA LEU A 65 -7.14 -11.38 -7.45
C LEU A 65 -7.39 -10.00 -8.02
N TRP A 66 -7.68 -9.89 -9.31
CA TRP A 66 -7.86 -8.60 -9.93
C TRP A 66 -8.83 -8.61 -11.11
N HIS A 67 -9.42 -7.46 -11.36
CA HIS A 67 -10.13 -7.15 -12.60
C HIS A 67 -10.16 -5.63 -12.78
N PRO A 68 -9.94 -5.09 -14.00
CA PRO A 68 -9.94 -3.64 -14.22
C PRO A 68 -11.24 -2.95 -13.78
N ASP A 69 -12.38 -3.64 -13.91
CA ASP A 69 -13.69 -3.12 -13.53
C ASP A 69 -13.98 -3.25 -12.02
N ALA A 70 -13.11 -3.90 -11.23
CA ALA A 70 -13.22 -3.96 -9.76
C ALA A 70 -12.72 -2.67 -9.07
N ARG A 71 -12.45 -1.62 -9.83
CA ARG A 71 -12.07 -0.32 -9.27
C ARG A 71 -13.24 0.28 -8.50
N PRO A 72 -13.01 0.75 -7.27
CA PRO A 72 -14.02 1.52 -6.56
C PRO A 72 -14.45 2.75 -7.38
N CYS A 73 -15.76 2.98 -7.47
CA CYS A 73 -16.30 4.15 -8.15
C CYS A 73 -16.28 5.40 -7.24
N LEU A 74 -16.14 5.20 -5.94
CA LEU A 74 -16.01 6.24 -4.93
C LEU A 74 -15.16 5.73 -3.78
N ALA A 75 -14.19 6.53 -3.34
CA ALA A 75 -13.48 6.37 -2.08
C ALA A 75 -13.90 7.50 -1.13
N LEU A 76 -14.49 7.16 -0.01
CA LEU A 76 -14.84 8.11 1.05
C LEU A 76 -13.74 8.04 2.12
N VAL A 77 -12.85 9.01 2.10
CA VAL A 77 -11.64 9.06 2.94
C VAL A 77 -11.91 9.98 4.13
N ASP A 78 -12.35 9.38 5.25
CA ASP A 78 -12.72 10.09 6.47
C ASP A 78 -11.74 9.77 7.60
N PRO A 79 -10.90 10.72 8.06
CA PRO A 79 -9.93 10.49 9.11
C PRO A 79 -10.56 10.15 10.47
N GLU A 80 -11.79 10.55 10.74
CA GLU A 80 -12.49 10.24 12.00
C GLU A 80 -12.64 8.72 12.19
N LEU A 81 -12.76 7.97 11.11
CA LEU A 81 -12.87 6.51 11.15
C LEU A 81 -11.59 5.81 11.60
N THR A 82 -10.47 6.51 11.64
CA THR A 82 -9.17 6.00 12.10
C THR A 82 -8.84 6.33 13.56
N LEU A 83 -9.61 7.20 14.23
CA LEU A 83 -9.33 7.69 15.60
C LEU A 83 -9.22 6.56 16.64
N LYS A 84 -9.98 5.47 16.47
CA LYS A 84 -9.97 4.34 17.40
C LYS A 84 -9.00 3.23 17.02
N LEU A 85 -8.19 3.43 15.99
CA LEU A 85 -7.18 2.46 15.61
C LEU A 85 -6.07 2.43 16.68
N PRO A 86 -5.74 1.25 17.26
CA PRO A 86 -4.67 1.13 18.25
C PRO A 86 -3.33 1.66 17.73
N ALA A 87 -2.50 2.20 18.64
CA ALA A 87 -1.22 2.81 18.30
C ALA A 87 -0.30 1.88 17.50
N ASN A 88 -0.20 0.61 17.90
CA ASN A 88 0.59 -0.38 17.17
C ASN A 88 0.06 -0.63 15.75
N LEU A 89 -1.26 -0.70 15.55
CA LEU A 89 -1.84 -0.83 14.21
C LEU A 89 -1.65 0.45 13.40
N THR A 90 -1.78 1.63 14.03
CA THR A 90 -1.50 2.91 13.38
C THR A 90 -0.05 2.95 12.86
N ALA A 91 0.92 2.55 13.70
CA ALA A 91 2.33 2.49 13.31
C ALA A 91 2.56 1.50 12.17
N TRP A 92 2.09 0.25 12.31
CA TRP A 92 2.34 -0.81 11.32
C TRP A 92 1.70 -0.50 9.97
N THR A 93 0.45 -0.02 9.96
CA THR A 93 -0.21 0.35 8.70
C THR A 93 0.39 1.61 8.10
N GLY A 94 0.81 2.56 8.92
CA GLY A 94 1.48 3.78 8.44
C GLY A 94 2.84 3.52 7.80
N ILE A 95 3.63 2.61 8.36
CA ILE A 95 4.89 2.15 7.74
C ILE A 95 4.60 1.40 6.44
N ASP A 96 3.55 0.58 6.38
CA ASP A 96 3.12 -0.07 5.14
C ASP A 96 2.85 0.94 4.03
N ALA A 97 2.08 2.00 4.32
CA ALA A 97 1.83 3.09 3.38
C ALA A 97 3.11 3.82 2.93
N MET A 98 4.06 4.03 3.87
CA MET A 98 5.37 4.61 3.54
C MET A 98 6.15 3.71 2.58
N ILE A 99 6.14 2.41 2.81
CA ILE A 99 6.83 1.43 1.96
C ILE A 99 6.19 1.34 0.58
N HIS A 100 4.87 1.44 0.46
CA HIS A 100 4.18 1.57 -0.83
C HIS A 100 4.75 2.73 -1.65
N ALA A 101 4.92 3.89 -1.02
CA ALA A 101 5.47 5.07 -1.68
C ALA A 101 6.95 4.89 -2.04
N ILE A 102 7.79 4.35 -1.15
CA ILE A 102 9.22 4.10 -1.40
C ILE A 102 9.39 3.11 -2.55
N GLU A 103 8.73 1.95 -2.49
CA GLU A 103 8.87 0.93 -3.51
C GLU A 103 8.26 1.37 -4.84
N GLY A 104 7.05 1.95 -4.83
CA GLY A 104 6.41 2.47 -6.03
C GLY A 104 7.25 3.54 -6.72
N TYR A 105 7.88 4.46 -5.96
CA TYR A 105 8.80 5.44 -6.51
C TYR A 105 10.07 4.81 -7.09
N SER A 106 10.56 3.75 -6.44
CA SER A 106 11.80 3.07 -6.84
C SER A 106 11.67 2.26 -8.13
N VAL A 107 10.47 1.80 -8.50
CA VAL A 107 10.23 1.10 -9.76
C VAL A 107 10.71 1.94 -10.96
N PRO A 108 11.45 1.36 -11.93
CA PRO A 108 12.06 2.11 -13.04
C PRO A 108 11.07 2.62 -14.10
N MET A 109 9.82 2.16 -14.09
CA MET A 109 8.80 2.61 -15.05
C MET A 109 8.61 4.14 -15.00
N PHE A 110 8.56 4.78 -16.15
CA PHE A 110 8.23 6.20 -16.26
C PHE A 110 6.74 6.44 -16.07
N HIS A 111 6.37 7.01 -14.93
CA HIS A 111 4.99 7.35 -14.62
C HIS A 111 4.92 8.58 -13.68
N PRO A 112 4.99 9.80 -14.24
CA PRO A 112 5.12 11.03 -13.44
C PRO A 112 4.00 11.26 -12.41
N LEU A 113 2.77 10.82 -12.69
CA LEU A 113 1.66 10.94 -11.74
C LEU A 113 1.87 10.04 -10.51
N CYS A 114 2.30 8.80 -10.72
CA CYS A 114 2.64 7.90 -9.61
C CYS A 114 3.86 8.40 -8.84
N ASP A 115 4.88 8.91 -9.54
CA ASP A 115 6.08 9.48 -8.92
C ASP A 115 5.74 10.70 -8.05
N GLY A 116 4.89 11.60 -8.54
CA GLY A 116 4.41 12.75 -7.76
C GLY A 116 3.58 12.32 -6.55
N SER A 117 2.69 11.34 -6.72
CA SER A 117 1.88 10.77 -5.63
C SER A 117 2.77 10.11 -4.56
N ALA A 118 3.82 9.39 -4.97
CA ALA A 118 4.77 8.76 -4.05
C ALA A 118 5.48 9.80 -3.16
N LEU A 119 6.02 10.86 -3.76
CA LEU A 119 6.74 11.89 -3.02
C LEU A 119 5.81 12.66 -2.07
N GLU A 120 4.59 12.99 -2.49
CA GLU A 120 3.62 13.63 -1.60
C GLU A 120 3.13 12.68 -0.50
N SER A 121 2.97 11.39 -0.79
CA SER A 121 2.71 10.37 0.22
C SER A 121 3.78 10.37 1.30
N LEU A 122 5.07 10.33 0.91
CA LEU A 122 6.20 10.37 1.85
C LEU A 122 6.20 11.65 2.68
N ASN A 123 5.93 12.81 2.06
CA ASN A 123 5.85 14.10 2.75
C ASN A 123 4.75 14.11 3.82
N LEU A 124 3.55 13.62 3.50
CA LEU A 124 2.44 13.58 4.45
C LEU A 124 2.65 12.57 5.57
N ILE A 125 3.10 11.36 5.24
CA ILE A 125 3.30 10.30 6.22
C ILE A 125 4.43 10.66 7.20
N SER A 126 5.58 11.15 6.72
CA SER A 126 6.70 11.52 7.58
C SER A 126 6.35 12.63 8.59
N LYS A 127 5.47 13.55 8.21
CA LYS A 127 4.98 14.62 9.10
C LYS A 127 3.92 14.17 10.10
N SER A 128 3.20 13.10 9.78
CA SER A 128 1.96 12.76 10.48
C SER A 128 2.06 11.49 11.31
N LEU A 129 2.91 10.53 10.93
CA LEU A 129 2.91 9.20 11.52
C LEU A 129 3.19 9.22 13.02
N TYR A 130 4.24 9.94 13.44
CA TYR A 130 4.60 10.03 14.85
C TYR A 130 3.44 10.59 15.69
N SER A 131 2.88 11.74 15.28
CA SER A 131 1.75 12.34 15.99
C SER A 131 0.48 11.48 15.94
N ALA A 132 0.22 10.77 14.85
CA ALA A 132 -0.92 9.86 14.76
C ALA A 132 -0.81 8.65 15.71
N VAL A 133 0.42 8.23 16.05
CA VAL A 133 0.69 7.14 17.00
C VAL A 133 0.62 7.64 18.44
N GLU A 134 1.30 8.74 18.77
CA GLU A 134 1.44 9.27 20.14
C GLU A 134 0.21 10.06 20.59
N GLU A 135 -0.49 10.70 19.66
CA GLU A 135 -1.66 11.53 19.88
C GLU A 135 -2.86 10.97 19.12
N PRO A 136 -3.47 9.85 19.55
CA PRO A 136 -4.45 9.10 18.74
C PRO A 136 -5.68 9.92 18.32
N ASP A 137 -6.01 10.99 19.07
CA ASP A 137 -7.14 11.89 18.79
C ASP A 137 -6.75 13.10 17.91
N ASN A 138 -5.48 13.18 17.46
CA ASN A 138 -5.02 14.25 16.57
C ASN A 138 -5.57 14.05 15.16
N LEU A 139 -6.73 14.66 14.90
CA LEU A 139 -7.45 14.51 13.62
C LEU A 139 -6.64 15.01 12.43
N LEU A 140 -5.80 16.05 12.62
CA LEU A 140 -4.94 16.56 11.54
C LEU A 140 -3.89 15.52 11.14
N ALA A 141 -3.24 14.89 12.13
CA ALA A 141 -2.28 13.82 11.89
C ALA A 141 -2.97 12.60 11.23
N ARG A 142 -4.15 12.21 11.71
CA ARG A 142 -4.96 11.14 11.08
C ARG A 142 -5.32 11.49 9.63
N GLY A 143 -5.64 12.76 9.35
CA GLY A 143 -5.90 13.27 8.01
C GLY A 143 -4.67 13.15 7.10
N GLY A 144 -3.49 13.56 7.59
CA GLY A 144 -2.23 13.39 6.87
C GLY A 144 -1.92 11.92 6.56
N MET A 145 -2.14 11.03 7.54
CA MET A 145 -1.92 9.59 7.36
C MET A 145 -2.84 8.97 6.33
N ILE A 146 -4.14 9.24 6.38
CA ILE A 146 -5.09 8.59 5.48
C ILE A 146 -4.94 9.09 4.03
N ILE A 147 -4.64 10.38 3.83
CA ILE A 147 -4.33 10.92 2.50
C ILE A 147 -2.97 10.42 2.00
N GLY A 148 -1.96 10.37 2.88
CA GLY A 148 -0.66 9.78 2.56
C GLY A 148 -0.77 8.33 2.11
N SER A 149 -1.56 7.52 2.82
CA SER A 149 -1.87 6.14 2.46
C SER A 149 -2.57 6.03 1.09
N TYR A 150 -3.57 6.88 0.85
CA TYR A 150 -4.28 6.96 -0.43
C TYR A 150 -3.31 7.24 -1.60
N LEU A 151 -2.42 8.21 -1.42
CA LEU A 151 -1.41 8.57 -2.43
C LEU A 151 -0.36 7.45 -2.62
N GLY A 152 0.04 6.77 -1.55
CA GLY A 152 0.89 5.58 -1.61
C GLY A 152 0.24 4.46 -2.44
N GLY A 153 -1.08 4.26 -2.26
CA GLY A 153 -1.87 3.35 -3.08
C GLY A 153 -1.87 3.68 -4.58
N ILE A 154 -1.88 4.97 -4.93
CA ILE A 154 -1.72 5.41 -6.33
C ILE A 154 -0.28 5.17 -6.81
N ALA A 155 0.71 5.40 -5.95
CA ALA A 155 2.12 5.27 -6.31
C ALA A 155 2.47 3.85 -6.75
N PHE A 156 1.98 2.83 -6.04
CA PHE A 156 2.31 1.45 -6.37
C PHE A 156 1.52 0.85 -7.57
N LEU A 157 0.71 1.64 -8.27
CA LEU A 157 0.23 1.24 -9.61
C LEU A 157 1.38 1.00 -10.59
N LYS A 158 2.57 1.52 -10.32
CA LYS A 158 3.81 1.18 -11.04
C LYS A 158 4.32 -0.22 -10.74
N GLY A 159 3.88 -0.82 -9.65
CA GLY A 159 4.36 -2.06 -9.06
C GLY A 159 4.95 -1.85 -7.67
N LEU A 160 5.16 -2.95 -6.98
CA LEU A 160 5.83 -3.03 -5.68
C LEU A 160 7.19 -3.70 -5.83
N GLY A 161 7.97 -3.71 -4.76
CA GLY A 161 9.33 -4.22 -4.75
C GLY A 161 9.54 -5.45 -3.88
N LEU A 162 10.79 -5.63 -3.49
CA LEU A 162 11.24 -6.83 -2.78
C LEU A 162 10.72 -6.90 -1.33
N VAL A 163 10.44 -5.76 -0.67
CA VAL A 163 9.85 -5.75 0.68
C VAL A 163 8.52 -6.48 0.65
N HIS A 164 7.62 -6.07 -0.25
CA HIS A 164 6.30 -6.69 -0.39
C HIS A 164 6.38 -8.13 -0.89
N ALA A 165 7.28 -8.45 -1.81
CA ALA A 165 7.45 -9.80 -2.30
C ALA A 165 7.83 -10.78 -1.17
N ILE A 166 8.77 -10.41 -0.29
CA ILE A 166 9.16 -11.23 0.86
C ILE A 166 8.04 -11.27 1.90
N SER A 167 7.45 -10.12 2.24
CA SER A 167 6.45 -10.06 3.31
C SER A 167 5.16 -10.83 2.99
N HIS A 168 4.76 -10.91 1.74
CA HIS A 168 3.63 -11.74 1.31
C HIS A 168 3.88 -13.22 1.57
N MET A 169 5.11 -13.71 1.30
CA MET A 169 5.48 -15.09 1.55
C MET A 169 5.54 -15.39 3.06
N VAL A 170 6.22 -14.52 3.82
CA VAL A 170 6.30 -14.63 5.29
C VAL A 170 4.90 -14.58 5.93
N GLY A 171 4.07 -13.65 5.49
CA GLY A 171 2.69 -13.52 5.98
C GLY A 171 1.79 -14.70 5.61
N ALA A 172 2.04 -15.39 4.49
CA ALA A 172 1.32 -16.60 4.11
C ALA A 172 1.71 -17.79 4.99
N GLU A 173 3.01 -17.96 5.27
CA GLU A 173 3.55 -19.07 6.03
C GLU A 173 3.31 -18.93 7.54
N TYR A 174 3.55 -17.73 8.09
CA TYR A 174 3.57 -17.50 9.55
C TYR A 174 2.38 -16.69 10.07
N ASN A 175 1.46 -16.29 9.20
CA ASN A 175 0.30 -15.44 9.55
C ASN A 175 0.68 -14.16 10.32
N THR A 176 1.79 -13.53 9.94
CA THR A 176 2.27 -12.29 10.55
C THR A 176 1.47 -11.08 10.09
N HIS A 177 1.48 -10.00 10.90
CA HIS A 177 0.89 -8.73 10.47
C HIS A 177 1.70 -8.12 9.33
N HIS A 178 1.06 -7.84 8.19
CA HIS A 178 1.71 -7.42 6.95
C HIS A 178 2.61 -6.19 7.13
N GLY A 179 2.06 -5.09 7.67
CA GLY A 179 2.82 -3.85 7.87
C GLY A 179 3.98 -4.00 8.86
N LEU A 180 3.84 -4.80 9.93
CA LEU A 180 4.95 -5.11 10.82
C LEU A 180 6.04 -5.89 10.10
N THR A 181 5.66 -6.88 9.30
CA THR A 181 6.63 -7.69 8.53
C THR A 181 7.37 -6.81 7.51
N ASN A 182 6.65 -5.92 6.83
CA ASN A 182 7.25 -4.93 5.92
C ASN A 182 8.27 -4.05 6.65
N ALA A 183 7.92 -3.52 7.83
CA ALA A 183 8.82 -2.68 8.63
C ALA A 183 10.12 -3.40 9.02
N ILE A 184 10.04 -4.67 9.42
CA ILE A 184 11.20 -5.49 9.80
C ILE A 184 12.11 -5.79 8.59
N ILE A 185 11.53 -6.01 7.41
CA ILE A 185 12.25 -6.37 6.20
C ILE A 185 12.89 -5.15 5.52
N LEU A 186 12.24 -3.99 5.62
CA LEU A 186 12.61 -2.76 4.92
C LEU A 186 14.11 -2.41 4.99
N PRO A 187 14.76 -2.35 6.17
CA PRO A 187 16.17 -1.92 6.25
C PRO A 187 17.11 -2.84 5.46
N ALA A 188 16.88 -4.15 5.52
CA ALA A 188 17.71 -5.13 4.80
C ALA A 188 17.53 -5.01 3.27
N VAL A 189 16.28 -4.85 2.81
CA VAL A 189 15.97 -4.69 1.38
C VAL A 189 16.51 -3.37 0.85
N MET A 190 16.43 -2.29 1.62
CA MET A 190 16.94 -0.99 1.17
C MET A 190 18.46 -1.00 0.96
N LYS A 191 19.22 -1.74 1.77
CA LYS A 191 20.67 -1.93 1.52
C LYS A 191 20.96 -2.58 0.17
N TYR A 192 20.09 -3.44 -0.29
CA TYR A 192 20.20 -4.13 -1.58
C TYR A 192 19.68 -3.28 -2.74
N ASN A 193 18.55 -2.57 -2.57
CA ASN A 193 17.83 -1.92 -3.66
C ASN A 193 18.29 -0.50 -3.98
N LEU A 194 18.82 0.26 -3.00
CA LEU A 194 19.11 1.69 -3.19
C LEU A 194 20.40 2.00 -3.96
N PRO A 195 21.46 1.15 -3.98
CA PRO A 195 22.62 1.43 -4.81
C PRO A 195 22.23 1.67 -6.28
N GLY A 196 22.68 2.81 -6.84
CA GLY A 196 22.32 3.23 -8.20
C GLY A 196 21.01 4.03 -8.32
N LEU A 197 20.35 4.33 -7.19
CA LEU A 197 19.14 5.15 -7.15
C LEU A 197 19.35 6.50 -6.45
N GLU A 198 20.57 7.06 -6.49
CA GLU A 198 20.98 8.25 -5.73
C GLU A 198 20.02 9.44 -5.95
N GLU A 199 19.63 9.71 -7.19
CA GLU A 199 18.70 10.80 -7.51
C GLU A 199 17.29 10.55 -6.93
N LYS A 200 16.82 9.30 -6.94
CA LYS A 200 15.54 8.94 -6.34
C LYS A 200 15.60 9.07 -4.82
N VAL A 201 16.69 8.58 -4.20
CA VAL A 201 16.92 8.69 -2.75
C VAL A 201 16.95 10.16 -2.33
N LYS A 202 17.66 11.02 -3.07
CA LYS A 202 17.67 12.44 -2.80
C LYS A 202 16.26 13.03 -2.76
N ARG A 203 15.44 12.77 -3.76
CA ARG A 203 14.06 13.28 -3.81
C ARG A 203 13.16 12.70 -2.72
N MET A 204 13.32 11.42 -2.36
CA MET A 204 12.61 10.83 -1.23
C MET A 204 13.04 11.48 0.10
N SER A 205 14.34 11.69 0.31
CA SER A 205 14.87 12.37 1.49
C SER A 205 14.35 13.80 1.61
N GLU A 206 14.31 14.55 0.50
CA GLU A 206 13.73 15.90 0.46
C GLU A 206 12.25 15.88 0.84
N ALA A 207 11.47 14.95 0.31
CA ALA A 207 10.06 14.80 0.62
C ALA A 207 9.82 14.45 2.10
N MET A 208 10.68 13.60 2.68
CA MET A 208 10.63 13.20 4.10
C MET A 208 11.30 14.22 5.03
N GLN A 209 11.88 15.30 4.50
CA GLN A 209 12.55 16.37 5.24
C GLN A 209 13.78 15.90 6.02
N PHE A 210 14.50 14.90 5.50
CA PHE A 210 15.78 14.50 6.06
C PHE A 210 16.85 15.56 5.77
N GLU A 211 17.75 15.82 6.72
CA GLU A 211 18.82 16.82 6.57
C GLU A 211 19.89 16.41 5.55
N ASN A 212 20.16 15.10 5.47
CA ASN A 212 21.15 14.54 4.55
C ASN A 212 20.45 13.59 3.55
N HIS A 213 20.84 13.71 2.29
CA HIS A 213 20.19 13.04 1.16
C HIS A 213 21.02 11.88 0.58
N SER A 214 22.08 11.43 1.29
CA SER A 214 22.85 10.26 0.88
C SER A 214 22.07 8.96 1.10
N ILE A 215 22.44 7.90 0.36
CA ILE A 215 21.87 6.56 0.55
C ILE A 215 22.08 6.08 1.99
N GLU A 216 23.27 6.28 2.55
CA GLU A 216 23.59 5.88 3.92
C GLU A 216 22.67 6.58 4.93
N SER A 217 22.56 7.90 4.84
CA SER A 217 21.67 8.66 5.73
C SER A 217 20.20 8.26 5.57
N PHE A 218 19.74 7.99 4.36
CA PHE A 218 18.38 7.51 4.12
C PHE A 218 18.16 6.16 4.78
N GLN A 219 19.10 5.22 4.65
CA GLN A 219 19.06 3.91 5.31
C GLN A 219 19.06 4.03 6.83
N ASP A 220 19.92 4.90 7.38
CA ASP A 220 19.99 5.13 8.83
C ASP A 220 18.69 5.69 9.39
N ASN A 221 18.05 6.60 8.68
CA ASN A 221 16.74 7.16 9.07
C ASN A 221 15.58 6.14 8.96
N LEU A 222 15.73 5.08 8.16
CA LEU A 222 14.77 3.99 8.06
C LEU A 222 15.03 2.83 9.03
N ASN A 223 16.14 2.82 9.74
CA ASN A 223 16.48 1.82 10.77
C ASN A 223 15.79 2.16 12.10
N ILE A 224 14.48 2.29 12.11
CA ILE A 224 13.66 2.60 13.29
C ILE A 224 13.42 1.35 14.12
#